data_778e95497c1bb41b02cafc213ac28584
#
_entry.id   778e95497c1bb41b02cafc213ac28584
#
_cell.length_a   1.000
_cell.length_b   1.000
_cell.length_c   1.000
_cell.angle_alpha   90.00
_cell.angle_beta   90.00
_cell.angle_gamma   90.00
#
_symmetry.space_group_name_H-M   'P 1'
#
loop_
_entity.id
_entity.type
_entity.pdbx_description
1 polymer ?
#
loop_
_entity_poly.entity_id
_entity_poly.type
_entity_poly.pdbx_seq_one_letter_code
_entity_poly.pdbx_strand_id
1 'polypeptide(L)'
;MGGGSWATAVAKIVLEKVDHISWYMRRPEVIEDFKRLEHNPSYLTSVHFDVNRISFSSDINEVVRNCDTLIFVTPSPYLKNHLKKLKEKLHNKFVITAIKGIVPDENLICSEYFRQVFNVPADNLAVLGGPSHAEEVALGRL
;
A
#
# COMPACT_ATOMS: atom_id res chain seq x y z
N MET A 1 -0.15 0.96 -1.81
CA MET A 1 -0.49 2.26 -1.22
C MET A 1 0.33 2.44 0.05
N GLY A 2 1.37 3.27 0.02
CA GLY A 2 2.30 3.51 1.13
C GLY A 2 3.76 3.26 0.77
N GLY A 3 4.72 3.84 1.49
CA GLY A 3 6.15 3.80 1.18
C GLY A 3 7.06 3.33 2.32
N GLY A 4 6.50 2.73 3.37
CA GLY A 4 7.26 2.21 4.51
C GLY A 4 7.84 0.81 4.30
N SER A 5 8.47 0.25 5.34
CA SER A 5 9.09 -1.08 5.28
C SER A 5 8.08 -2.19 4.95
N TRP A 6 6.92 -2.19 5.59
CA TRP A 6 5.89 -3.18 5.32
C TRP A 6 5.31 -3.07 3.90
N ALA A 7 5.12 -1.84 3.40
CA ALA A 7 4.70 -1.62 2.02
C ALA A 7 5.73 -2.15 1.02
N THR A 8 7.02 -1.97 1.31
CA THR A 8 8.12 -2.47 0.48
C THR A 8 8.15 -4.01 0.46
N ALA A 9 7.98 -4.65 1.62
CA ALA A 9 7.92 -6.11 1.71
C ALA A 9 6.70 -6.69 0.96
N VAL A 10 5.51 -6.10 1.15
CA VAL A 10 4.29 -6.52 0.44
C VAL A 10 4.44 -6.35 -1.08
N ALA A 11 5.00 -5.24 -1.54
CA ALA A 11 5.24 -5.02 -2.97
C ALA A 11 6.19 -6.07 -3.56
N LYS A 12 7.24 -6.47 -2.81
CA LYS A 12 8.17 -7.52 -3.23
C LYS A 12 7.46 -8.85 -3.45
N ILE A 13 6.63 -9.28 -2.48
CA ILE A 13 5.87 -10.54 -2.59
C ILE A 13 4.87 -10.49 -3.75
N VAL A 14 4.14 -9.38 -3.89
CA VAL A 14 3.16 -9.24 -4.96
C VAL A 14 3.83 -9.37 -6.32
N LEU A 15 4.99 -8.75 -6.53
CA LEU A 15 5.75 -8.84 -7.77
C LEU A 15 6.30 -10.23 -8.09
N GLU A 16 6.30 -11.16 -7.14
CA GLU A 16 6.60 -12.58 -7.42
C GLU A 16 5.45 -13.29 -8.16
N LYS A 17 4.25 -12.73 -8.09
CA LYS A 17 3.03 -13.36 -8.62
C LYS A 17 2.38 -12.58 -9.77
N VAL A 18 2.70 -11.31 -9.93
CA VAL A 18 2.18 -10.45 -10.99
C VAL A 18 3.33 -9.79 -11.74
N ASP A 19 3.13 -9.47 -13.02
CA ASP A 19 4.16 -8.88 -13.86
C ASP A 19 4.37 -7.39 -13.58
N HIS A 20 3.33 -6.71 -13.11
CA HIS A 20 3.36 -5.26 -12.92
C HIS A 20 2.51 -4.80 -11.74
N ILE A 21 2.96 -3.75 -11.04
CA ILE A 21 2.18 -3.06 -10.02
C ILE A 21 2.18 -1.54 -10.25
N SER A 22 1.12 -0.87 -9.77
CA SER A 22 1.11 0.57 -9.58
C SER A 22 1.36 0.89 -8.11
N TRP A 23 2.31 1.76 -7.82
CA TRP A 23 2.74 2.03 -6.46
C TRP A 23 2.63 3.51 -6.12
N TYR A 24 1.72 3.84 -5.20
CA TYR A 24 1.59 5.19 -4.66
C TYR A 24 2.61 5.44 -3.55
N MET A 25 3.39 6.48 -3.71
CA MET A 25 4.26 7.05 -2.70
C MET A 25 4.04 8.56 -2.63
N ARG A 26 3.76 9.09 -1.44
CA ARG A 26 3.37 10.49 -1.24
C ARG A 26 4.41 11.51 -1.72
N ARG A 27 5.70 11.18 -1.65
CA ARG A 27 6.80 12.10 -1.94
C ARG A 27 7.44 11.78 -3.29
N PRO A 28 7.36 12.71 -4.27
CA PRO A 28 7.97 12.49 -5.59
C PRO A 28 9.49 12.26 -5.55
N GLU A 29 10.19 12.95 -4.64
CA GLU A 29 11.65 12.80 -4.48
C GLU A 29 12.04 11.38 -4.05
N VAL A 30 11.22 10.71 -3.24
CA VAL A 30 11.44 9.31 -2.85
C VAL A 30 11.24 8.37 -4.03
N ILE A 31 10.29 8.68 -4.92
CA ILE A 31 10.07 7.91 -6.16
C ILE A 31 11.29 8.00 -7.07
N GLU A 32 11.83 9.19 -7.28
CA GLU A 32 13.01 9.39 -8.12
C GLU A 32 14.25 8.68 -7.56
N ASP A 33 14.46 8.76 -6.24
CA ASP A 33 15.53 8.01 -5.59
C ASP A 33 15.32 6.49 -5.71
N PHE A 34 14.10 6.00 -5.54
CA PHE A 34 13.79 4.58 -5.68
C PHE A 34 14.10 4.08 -7.11
N LYS A 35 13.69 4.82 -8.14
CA LYS A 35 13.99 4.48 -9.53
C LYS A 35 15.49 4.45 -9.81
N ARG A 36 16.23 5.42 -9.29
CA ARG A 36 17.68 5.53 -9.48
C ARG A 36 18.46 4.42 -8.76
N LEU A 37 18.02 4.06 -7.54
CA LEU A 37 18.70 3.10 -6.68
C LEU A 37 18.20 1.65 -6.88
N GLU A 38 17.06 1.48 -7.54
CA GLU A 38 16.36 0.20 -7.70
C GLU A 38 15.98 -0.48 -6.36
N HIS A 39 15.90 0.32 -5.29
CA HIS A 39 15.43 -0.10 -3.96
C HIS A 39 14.82 1.08 -3.22
N ASN A 40 14.05 0.80 -2.16
CA ASN A 40 13.53 1.85 -1.30
C ASN A 40 14.70 2.60 -0.63
N PRO A 41 14.79 3.93 -0.74
CA PRO A 41 15.94 4.69 -0.22
C PRO A 41 16.03 4.70 1.31
N SER A 42 14.93 4.40 2.02
CA SER A 42 14.83 4.52 3.48
C SER A 42 14.56 3.19 4.20
N TYR A 43 14.02 2.19 3.51
CA TYR A 43 13.54 0.95 4.12
C TYR A 43 13.96 -0.26 3.28
N LEU A 44 14.44 -1.33 3.93
CA LEU A 44 14.81 -2.57 3.25
C LEU A 44 15.75 -2.33 2.06
N THR A 45 16.79 -1.54 2.26
CA THR A 45 17.71 -1.08 1.20
C THR A 45 18.44 -2.20 0.48
N SER A 46 18.50 -3.40 1.08
CA SER A 46 19.07 -4.60 0.46
C SER A 46 18.08 -5.34 -0.47
N VAL A 47 16.81 -4.91 -0.51
CA VAL A 47 15.78 -5.54 -1.33
C VAL A 47 15.66 -4.78 -2.64
N HIS A 48 16.15 -5.38 -3.73
CA HIS A 48 16.13 -4.77 -5.07
C HIS A 48 14.85 -5.09 -5.83
N PHE A 49 14.47 -4.16 -6.72
CA PHE A 49 13.30 -4.23 -7.57
C PHE A 49 13.66 -3.96 -9.03
N ASP A 50 13.02 -4.67 -9.94
CA ASP A 50 12.96 -4.25 -11.34
C ASP A 50 11.95 -3.09 -11.46
N VAL A 51 12.46 -1.86 -11.51
CA VAL A 51 11.62 -0.66 -11.55
C VAL A 51 10.80 -0.52 -12.84
N ASN A 52 11.15 -1.26 -13.89
CA ASN A 52 10.37 -1.31 -15.13
C ASN A 52 9.02 -2.04 -14.93
N ARG A 53 8.89 -2.83 -13.87
CA ARG A 53 7.65 -3.53 -13.48
C ARG A 53 6.79 -2.71 -12.52
N ILE A 54 7.13 -1.44 -12.29
CA ILE A 54 6.45 -0.59 -11.30
C ILE A 54 6.08 0.75 -11.93
N SER A 55 4.79 1.07 -11.96
CA SER A 55 4.30 2.41 -12.24
C SER A 55 4.17 3.19 -10.94
N PHE A 56 5.16 4.04 -10.65
CA PHE A 56 5.12 4.91 -9.48
C PHE A 56 4.26 6.14 -9.72
N SER A 57 3.50 6.57 -8.72
CA SER A 57 2.81 7.86 -8.75
C SER A 57 2.74 8.48 -7.35
N SER A 58 2.85 9.79 -7.28
CA SER A 58 2.56 10.59 -6.09
C SER A 58 1.12 11.14 -6.06
N ASP A 59 0.32 10.82 -7.07
CA ASP A 59 -1.13 11.07 -7.09
C ASP A 59 -1.90 9.79 -6.75
N ILE A 60 -2.53 9.80 -5.57
CA ILE A 60 -3.34 8.67 -5.11
C ILE A 60 -4.52 8.39 -6.03
N ASN A 61 -5.10 9.42 -6.65
CA ASN A 61 -6.25 9.29 -7.53
C ASN A 61 -5.88 8.58 -8.84
N GLU A 62 -4.69 8.88 -9.37
CA GLU A 62 -4.17 8.18 -10.55
C GLU A 62 -4.05 6.69 -10.29
N VAL A 63 -3.44 6.29 -9.17
CA VAL A 63 -3.28 4.87 -8.84
C VAL A 63 -4.63 4.19 -8.60
N VAL A 64 -5.56 4.82 -7.88
CA VAL A 64 -6.90 4.28 -7.66
C VAL A 64 -7.67 4.12 -8.97
N ARG A 65 -7.57 5.10 -9.87
CA ARG A 65 -8.27 5.06 -11.16
C ARG A 65 -7.79 3.89 -12.03
N ASN A 66 -6.51 3.60 -12.00
CA ASN A 66 -5.86 2.61 -12.87
C ASN A 66 -5.82 1.18 -12.29
N CYS A 67 -6.29 0.97 -11.06
CA CYS A 67 -6.24 -0.33 -10.39
C CYS A 67 -7.62 -0.79 -9.93
N ASP A 68 -7.92 -2.08 -10.09
CA ASP A 68 -9.13 -2.70 -9.56
C ASP A 68 -8.94 -3.22 -8.13
N THR A 69 -7.72 -3.65 -7.80
CA THR A 69 -7.34 -4.11 -6.47
C THR A 69 -6.35 -3.14 -5.83
N LEU A 70 -6.63 -2.72 -4.62
CA LEU A 70 -5.85 -1.75 -3.86
C LEU A 70 -5.38 -2.36 -2.54
N ILE A 71 -4.07 -2.33 -2.28
CA ILE A 71 -3.49 -2.78 -1.01
C ILE A 71 -3.03 -1.56 -0.23
N PHE A 72 -3.69 -1.29 0.91
CA PHE A 72 -3.33 -0.18 1.80
C PHE A 72 -2.38 -0.66 2.90
N VAL A 73 -1.21 -0.04 2.99
CA VAL A 73 -0.12 -0.42 3.89
C VAL A 73 0.43 0.79 4.66
N THR A 74 -0.31 1.86 4.70
CA THR A 74 0.03 3.05 5.50
C THR A 74 -0.28 2.80 6.97
N PRO A 75 0.60 3.15 7.92
CA PRO A 75 0.28 2.99 9.34
C PRO A 75 -1.01 3.71 9.73
N SER A 76 -1.84 3.10 10.58
CA SER A 76 -3.19 3.58 10.91
C SER A 76 -3.27 5.05 11.36
N PRO A 77 -2.30 5.62 12.12
CA PRO A 77 -2.35 7.03 12.49
C PRO A 77 -2.27 7.98 11.30
N TYR A 78 -1.71 7.54 10.19
CA TYR A 78 -1.53 8.37 8.98
C TYR A 78 -2.56 8.11 7.90
N LEU A 79 -3.41 7.09 8.05
CA LEU A 79 -4.36 6.66 7.03
C LEU A 79 -5.32 7.78 6.62
N LYS A 80 -5.93 8.47 7.59
CA LYS A 80 -6.85 9.59 7.30
C LYS A 80 -6.17 10.69 6.48
N ASN A 81 -4.95 11.06 6.84
CA ASN A 81 -4.19 12.08 6.10
C ASN A 81 -3.82 11.62 4.68
N HIS A 82 -3.54 10.34 4.50
CA HIS A 82 -3.30 9.75 3.20
C HIS A 82 -4.55 9.85 2.31
N LEU A 83 -5.72 9.57 2.88
CA LEU A 83 -6.98 9.53 2.15
C LEU A 83 -7.64 10.90 1.96
N LYS A 84 -7.16 11.98 2.62
CA LYS A 84 -7.69 13.35 2.44
C LYS A 84 -7.65 13.83 0.99
N LYS A 85 -6.68 13.40 0.21
CA LYS A 85 -6.51 13.78 -1.20
C LYS A 85 -7.28 12.87 -2.15
N LEU A 86 -7.85 11.78 -1.65
CA LEU A 86 -8.57 10.82 -2.46
C LEU A 86 -9.94 11.41 -2.86
N LYS A 87 -10.16 11.54 -4.16
CA LYS A 87 -11.42 11.96 -4.79
C LYS A 87 -12.14 10.81 -5.48
N GLU A 88 -11.38 9.79 -5.88
CA GLU A 88 -11.91 8.59 -6.52
C GLU A 88 -12.71 7.75 -5.52
N LYS A 89 -13.76 7.12 -6.02
CA LYS A 89 -14.62 6.24 -5.22
C LYS A 89 -13.99 4.84 -5.09
N LEU A 90 -14.15 4.22 -3.93
CA LEU A 90 -13.62 2.88 -3.63
C LEU A 90 -14.69 1.78 -3.66
N HIS A 91 -15.97 2.11 -3.79
CA HIS A 91 -17.08 1.15 -3.69
C HIS A 91 -17.05 0.02 -4.74
N ASN A 92 -16.39 0.24 -5.87
CA ASN A 92 -16.22 -0.73 -6.95
C ASN A 92 -14.81 -1.35 -7.01
N LYS A 93 -13.99 -1.10 -6.00
CA LYS A 93 -12.63 -1.63 -5.90
C LYS A 93 -12.59 -2.82 -4.93
N PHE A 94 -11.65 -3.74 -5.15
CA PHE A 94 -11.29 -4.71 -4.14
C PHE A 94 -10.20 -4.11 -3.25
N VAL A 95 -10.48 -3.97 -1.96
CA VAL A 95 -9.59 -3.31 -1.00
C VAL A 95 -9.00 -4.34 -0.06
N ILE A 96 -7.68 -4.40 0.00
CA ILE A 96 -6.93 -5.19 0.97
C ILE A 96 -6.28 -4.22 1.95
N THR A 97 -6.57 -4.36 3.24
CA THR A 97 -5.86 -3.62 4.28
C THR A 97 -4.81 -4.51 4.93
N ALA A 98 -3.55 -4.08 4.87
CA ALA A 98 -2.41 -4.68 5.56
C ALA A 98 -1.96 -3.78 6.73
N ILE A 99 -2.91 -3.05 7.33
CA ILE A 99 -2.68 -2.05 8.36
C ILE A 99 -3.05 -2.64 9.71
N LYS A 100 -2.12 -2.56 10.66
CA LYS A 100 -2.34 -2.97 12.06
C LYS A 100 -2.90 -1.80 12.88
N GLY A 101 -3.79 -2.10 13.84
CA GLY A 101 -4.34 -1.12 14.78
C GLY A 101 -5.66 -0.50 14.33
N ILE A 102 -6.01 0.58 14.98
CA ILE A 102 -7.25 1.34 14.76
C ILE A 102 -6.96 2.68 14.10
N VAL A 103 -7.95 3.23 13.42
CA VAL A 103 -7.91 4.61 12.90
C VAL A 103 -8.21 5.55 14.07
N PRO A 104 -7.28 6.44 14.46
CA PRO A 104 -7.50 7.39 15.54
C PRO A 104 -8.74 8.27 15.27
N ASP A 105 -9.38 8.74 16.32
CA ASP A 105 -10.62 9.55 16.35
C ASP A 105 -11.88 8.79 15.89
N GLU A 106 -11.76 7.85 14.97
CA GLU A 106 -12.89 7.01 14.52
C GLU A 106 -13.11 5.80 15.43
N ASN A 107 -12.08 5.36 16.14
CA ASN A 107 -12.07 4.13 16.95
C ASN A 107 -12.49 2.87 16.18
N LEU A 108 -12.24 2.87 14.88
CA LEU A 108 -12.54 1.77 13.98
C LEU A 108 -11.26 1.03 13.57
N ILE A 109 -11.34 -0.29 13.44
CA ILE A 109 -10.31 -1.03 12.71
C ILE A 109 -10.34 -0.60 11.24
N CYS A 110 -9.20 -0.73 10.55
CA CYS A 110 -9.08 -0.18 9.20
C CYS A 110 -10.11 -0.75 8.20
N SER A 111 -10.44 -2.04 8.30
CA SER A 111 -11.49 -2.65 7.46
C SER A 111 -12.86 -2.00 7.66
N GLU A 112 -13.27 -1.79 8.91
CA GLU A 112 -14.53 -1.10 9.22
C GLU A 112 -14.52 0.36 8.75
N TYR A 113 -13.38 1.03 8.84
CA TYR A 113 -13.21 2.38 8.34
C TYR A 113 -13.44 2.45 6.82
N PHE A 114 -12.86 1.54 6.04
CA PHE A 114 -13.11 1.47 4.59
C PHE A 114 -14.57 1.15 4.26
N ARG A 115 -15.19 0.26 5.03
CA ARG A 115 -16.59 -0.10 4.85
C ARG A 115 -17.55 1.07 5.13
N GLN A 116 -17.36 1.75 6.25
CA GLN A 116 -18.30 2.78 6.73
C GLN A 116 -18.08 4.14 6.07
N VAL A 117 -16.83 4.53 5.84
CA VAL A 117 -16.49 5.88 5.33
C VAL A 117 -16.37 5.88 3.80
N PHE A 118 -15.85 4.81 3.20
CA PHE A 118 -15.64 4.73 1.76
C PHE A 118 -16.62 3.81 1.03
N ASN A 119 -17.60 3.25 1.74
CA ASN A 119 -18.65 2.38 1.19
C ASN A 119 -18.09 1.18 0.42
N VAL A 120 -16.97 0.62 0.86
CA VAL A 120 -16.42 -0.61 0.29
C VAL A 120 -17.30 -1.78 0.75
N PRO A 121 -17.90 -2.56 -0.17
CA PRO A 121 -18.70 -3.73 0.21
C PRO A 121 -17.87 -4.76 0.98
N ALA A 122 -18.48 -5.46 1.93
CA ALA A 122 -17.79 -6.47 2.72
C ALA A 122 -17.14 -7.57 1.85
N ASP A 123 -17.80 -7.96 0.77
CA ASP A 123 -17.31 -8.97 -0.18
C ASP A 123 -16.09 -8.47 -1.01
N ASN A 124 -15.87 -7.15 -1.03
CA ASN A 124 -14.75 -6.53 -1.72
C ASN A 124 -13.65 -6.07 -0.74
N LEU A 125 -13.64 -6.58 0.48
CA LEU A 125 -12.72 -6.15 1.52
C LEU A 125 -12.01 -7.36 2.13
N ALA A 126 -10.67 -7.32 2.14
CA ALA A 126 -9.84 -8.33 2.78
C ALA A 126 -8.87 -7.69 3.76
N VAL A 127 -8.44 -8.48 4.75
CA VAL A 127 -7.45 -8.08 5.74
C VAL A 127 -6.24 -9.01 5.64
N LEU A 128 -5.08 -8.44 5.36
CA LEU A 128 -3.80 -9.13 5.46
C LEU A 128 -3.23 -8.90 6.87
N GLY A 129 -3.35 -9.91 7.72
CA GLY A 129 -2.92 -9.87 9.11
C GLY A 129 -2.01 -11.03 9.46
N GLY A 130 -1.41 -10.97 10.64
CA GLY A 130 -0.56 -12.01 11.21
C GLY A 130 0.73 -11.46 11.82
N PRO A 131 1.47 -12.29 12.58
CA PRO A 131 2.79 -11.95 13.08
C PRO A 131 3.78 -12.02 11.91
N SER A 132 4.30 -10.85 11.49
CA SER A 132 5.24 -10.76 10.36
C SER A 132 6.19 -9.59 10.54
N HIS A 133 7.47 -9.85 10.25
CA HIS A 133 8.50 -8.84 10.17
C HIS A 133 8.79 -8.53 8.70
N ALA A 134 8.83 -7.25 8.35
CA ALA A 134 8.99 -6.82 6.97
C ALA A 134 10.28 -7.37 6.33
N GLU A 135 11.36 -7.43 7.09
CA GLU A 135 12.65 -7.95 6.65
C GLU A 135 12.57 -9.45 6.30
N GLU A 136 11.93 -10.24 7.14
CA GLU A 136 11.81 -11.69 6.93
C GLU A 136 10.91 -11.98 5.73
N VAL A 137 9.80 -11.28 5.65
CA VAL A 137 8.85 -11.39 4.54
C VAL A 137 9.50 -11.02 3.20
N ALA A 138 10.25 -9.91 3.16
CA ALA A 138 10.93 -9.45 1.94
C ALA A 138 12.05 -10.40 1.47
N LEU A 139 12.61 -11.18 2.39
CA LEU A 139 13.65 -12.19 2.10
C LEU A 139 13.07 -13.60 1.87
N GLY A 140 11.75 -13.74 1.85
CA GLY A 140 11.09 -15.03 1.69
C GLY A 140 11.28 -15.99 2.86
N ARG A 141 11.58 -15.46 4.04
CA ARG A 141 11.76 -16.21 5.29
C ARG A 141 10.46 -16.17 6.09
N LEU A 142 9.50 -16.97 5.73
CA LEU A 142 8.23 -17.17 6.45
C LEU A 142 8.14 -18.61 6.93
#